data_39249f98ee300c6e736d49507881e697
#
_entry.id   39249f98ee300c6e736d49507881e697
#
_cell.length_a   1.000
_cell.length_b   1.000
_cell.length_c   1.000
_cell.angle_alpha   90.00
_cell.angle_beta   90.00
_cell.angle_gamma   90.00
#
_symmetry.space_group_name_H-M   'P 1'
#
loop_
_entity.id
_entity.type
_entity.pdbx_description
1 polymer ?
#
loop_
_entity_poly.entity_id
_entity_poly.type
_entity_poly.pdbx_seq_one_letter_code
_entity_poly.pdbx_strand_id
1 'polypeptide(L)'
;MNVAVIGQGAIGLLWYHHLSQATNNLVSLHCSSSVTSVPKSYEFTDINQKYAKFSLNIADDNALTGADVVLLCVKSYQVNATIFALKNKISTKAIIIFCHNGLGAFNDFSALEQPCLALLTTHGCKINQPFHAQHTGLGHSDLGLINGNISNADRNNITSTFMHALPTLTYSDNIKE
;
A
#
# COMPACT_ATOMS: atom_id res chain seq x y z
N MET A 1 -10.56 -8.67 -3.30
CA MET A 1 -9.16 -8.38 -3.71
C MET A 1 -8.24 -8.68 -2.53
N ASN A 2 -7.16 -9.41 -2.76
CA ASN A 2 -6.13 -9.69 -1.75
C ASN A 2 -5.03 -8.62 -1.87
N VAL A 3 -4.82 -7.84 -0.82
CA VAL A 3 -3.86 -6.74 -0.80
C VAL A 3 -2.80 -6.97 0.27
N ALA A 4 -1.55 -7.01 -0.11
CA ALA A 4 -0.42 -7.00 0.81
C ALA A 4 0.16 -5.59 0.90
N VAL A 5 0.05 -4.95 2.07
CA VAL A 5 0.64 -3.65 2.34
C VAL A 5 2.04 -3.86 2.92
N ILE A 6 3.05 -3.27 2.30
CA ILE A 6 4.45 -3.40 2.71
C ILE A 6 4.90 -2.13 3.40
N GLY A 7 5.17 -2.21 4.68
CA GLY A 7 5.64 -1.11 5.51
C GLY A 7 4.61 -0.63 6.55
N GLN A 8 5.04 -0.61 7.81
CA GLN A 8 4.24 -0.22 8.98
C GLN A 8 4.38 1.27 9.35
N GLY A 9 4.80 2.09 8.39
CA GLY A 9 4.87 3.56 8.56
C GLY A 9 3.49 4.23 8.53
N ALA A 10 3.45 5.55 8.66
CA ALA A 10 2.20 6.31 8.72
C ALA A 10 1.29 6.05 7.50
N ILE A 11 1.83 6.15 6.30
CA ILE A 11 1.07 5.94 5.05
C ILE A 11 0.70 4.46 4.88
N GLY A 12 1.59 3.54 5.26
CA GLY A 12 1.28 2.10 5.21
C GLY A 12 0.13 1.73 6.15
N LEU A 13 0.13 2.20 7.39
CA LEU A 13 -0.96 1.97 8.33
C LEU A 13 -2.25 2.71 7.94
N LEU A 14 -2.16 3.90 7.32
CA LEU A 14 -3.32 4.61 6.78
C LEU A 14 -4.04 3.76 5.72
N TRP A 15 -3.32 3.31 4.69
CA TRP A 15 -3.90 2.49 3.62
C TRP A 15 -4.32 1.12 4.12
N TYR A 16 -3.50 0.46 4.99
CA TYR A 16 -3.87 -0.80 5.61
C TYR A 16 -5.22 -0.69 6.33
N HIS A 17 -5.39 0.36 7.16
CA HIS A 17 -6.64 0.59 7.89
C HIS A 17 -7.82 0.76 6.93
N HIS A 18 -7.76 1.71 6.02
CA HIS A 18 -8.88 2.02 5.15
C HIS A 18 -9.24 0.88 4.20
N LEU A 19 -8.24 0.19 3.63
CA LEU A 19 -8.48 -1.00 2.80
C LEU A 19 -9.09 -2.16 3.61
N SER A 20 -8.67 -2.35 4.86
CA SER A 20 -9.20 -3.40 5.75
C SER A 20 -10.63 -3.13 6.20
N GLN A 21 -11.04 -1.87 6.30
CA GLN A 21 -12.43 -1.49 6.63
C GLN A 21 -13.36 -1.53 5.42
N ALA A 22 -12.81 -1.47 4.21
CA ALA A 22 -13.60 -1.63 2.99
C ALA A 22 -14.02 -3.09 2.79
N THR A 23 -15.27 -3.30 2.45
CA THR A 23 -15.84 -4.64 2.27
C THR A 23 -15.18 -5.41 1.13
N ASN A 24 -15.10 -6.75 1.25
CA ASN A 24 -14.61 -7.69 0.24
C ASN A 24 -13.10 -7.64 -0.05
N ASN A 25 -12.29 -7.03 0.82
CA ASN A 25 -10.84 -7.10 0.72
C ASN A 25 -10.26 -8.01 1.80
N LEU A 26 -9.28 -8.82 1.44
CA LEU A 26 -8.38 -9.47 2.39
C LEU A 26 -7.07 -8.68 2.40
N VAL A 27 -6.81 -7.97 3.49
CA VAL A 27 -5.65 -7.10 3.60
C VAL A 27 -4.70 -7.64 4.66
N SER A 28 -3.42 -7.70 4.32
CA SER A 28 -2.36 -8.11 5.23
C SER A 28 -1.23 -7.07 5.26
N LEU A 29 -0.54 -6.96 6.39
CA LEU A 29 0.57 -6.03 6.58
C LEU A 29 1.90 -6.79 6.67
N HIS A 30 2.83 -6.47 5.81
CA HIS A 30 4.21 -6.94 5.89
C HIS A 30 5.08 -5.91 6.59
N CYS A 31 5.61 -6.28 7.75
CA CYS A 31 6.46 -5.41 8.55
C CYS A 31 7.94 -5.56 8.19
N SER A 32 8.71 -4.51 8.39
CA SER A 32 10.16 -4.54 8.27
C SER A 32 10.77 -5.56 9.24
N SER A 33 11.85 -6.23 8.82
CA SER A 33 12.63 -7.16 9.66
C SER A 33 13.26 -6.49 10.89
N SER A 34 13.32 -5.16 10.93
CA SER A 34 13.75 -4.41 12.12
C SER A 34 12.73 -4.41 13.26
N VAL A 35 11.49 -4.83 12.99
CA VAL A 35 10.45 -4.97 14.03
C VAL A 35 10.61 -6.33 14.69
N THR A 36 11.15 -6.35 15.90
CA THR A 36 11.43 -7.57 16.66
C THR A 36 10.19 -8.21 17.29
N SER A 37 9.13 -7.43 17.51
CA SER A 37 7.86 -7.89 18.05
C SER A 37 6.70 -7.21 17.37
N VAL A 38 5.97 -7.98 16.57
CA VAL A 38 4.76 -7.49 15.89
C VAL A 38 3.55 -7.77 16.78
N PRO A 39 2.74 -6.75 17.10
CA PRO A 39 1.57 -6.93 17.95
C PRO A 39 0.43 -7.65 17.20
N LYS A 40 -0.50 -8.23 17.94
CA LYS A 40 -1.73 -8.85 17.38
C LYS A 40 -2.78 -7.82 16.96
N SER A 41 -2.58 -6.56 17.29
CA SER A 41 -3.53 -5.47 17.06
C SER A 41 -2.79 -4.17 16.77
N TYR A 42 -3.45 -3.26 16.06
CA TYR A 42 -3.00 -1.90 15.83
C TYR A 42 -4.05 -0.91 16.31
N GLU A 43 -3.64 0.32 16.50
CA GLU A 43 -4.49 1.42 16.95
C GLU A 43 -4.61 2.45 15.84
N PHE A 44 -5.81 2.99 15.66
CA PHE A 44 -6.07 4.00 14.66
C PHE A 44 -6.94 5.12 15.23
N THR A 45 -6.50 6.36 15.01
CA THR A 45 -7.29 7.55 15.29
C THR A 45 -7.72 8.15 13.96
N ASP A 46 -9.02 8.21 13.70
CA ASP A 46 -9.55 8.71 12.45
C ASP A 46 -9.48 10.25 12.34
N ILE A 47 -9.88 10.77 11.18
CA ILE A 47 -9.90 12.22 10.91
C ILE A 47 -10.81 13.00 11.88
N ASN A 48 -11.82 12.37 12.47
CA ASN A 48 -12.72 12.94 13.46
C ASN A 48 -12.25 12.75 14.90
N GLN A 49 -10.99 12.37 15.09
CA GLN A 49 -10.36 12.10 16.39
C GLN A 49 -10.96 10.89 17.14
N LYS A 50 -11.69 10.04 16.47
CA LYS A 50 -12.21 8.80 17.05
C LYS A 50 -11.11 7.74 17.08
N TYR A 51 -10.73 7.33 18.28
CA TYR A 51 -9.76 6.27 18.52
C TYR A 51 -10.43 4.90 18.56
N ALA A 52 -9.78 3.91 17.97
CA ALA A 52 -10.17 2.51 18.09
C ALA A 52 -8.97 1.57 17.91
N LYS A 53 -9.13 0.34 18.40
CA LYS A 53 -8.17 -0.74 18.28
C LYS A 53 -8.71 -1.84 17.40
N PHE A 54 -7.88 -2.37 16.51
CA PHE A 54 -8.26 -3.35 15.50
C PHE A 54 -7.31 -4.53 15.49
N SER A 55 -7.78 -5.69 15.09
CA SER A 55 -6.93 -6.86 14.85
C SER A 55 -5.98 -6.60 13.70
N LEU A 56 -4.72 -7.02 13.84
CA LEU A 56 -3.70 -6.90 12.81
C LEU A 56 -3.52 -8.24 12.11
N ASN A 57 -3.68 -8.23 10.79
CA ASN A 57 -3.40 -9.39 9.94
C ASN A 57 -2.00 -9.23 9.32
N ILE A 58 -1.07 -10.10 9.69
CA ILE A 58 0.32 -10.07 9.22
C ILE A 58 0.45 -10.90 7.96
N ALA A 59 1.12 -10.32 6.95
CA ALA A 59 1.45 -11.01 5.72
C ALA A 59 2.58 -12.03 5.97
N ASP A 60 2.27 -13.29 5.78
CA ASP A 60 3.24 -14.37 5.60
C ASP A 60 3.61 -14.55 4.11
N ASP A 61 4.44 -15.53 3.80
CA ASP A 61 4.83 -15.82 2.42
C ASP A 61 3.64 -16.24 1.54
N ASN A 62 2.62 -16.90 2.12
CA ASN A 62 1.40 -17.27 1.39
C ASN A 62 0.56 -16.04 1.05
N ALA A 63 0.46 -15.10 1.97
CA ALA A 63 -0.24 -13.83 1.72
C ALA A 63 0.44 -13.00 0.62
N LEU A 64 1.78 -12.99 0.57
CA LEU A 64 2.55 -12.33 -0.49
C LEU A 64 2.37 -13.02 -1.85
N THR A 65 2.45 -14.36 -1.87
CA THR A 65 2.27 -15.14 -3.10
C THR A 65 0.83 -15.07 -3.64
N GLY A 66 -0.15 -14.99 -2.75
CA GLY A 66 -1.59 -14.92 -3.08
C GLY A 66 -2.12 -13.50 -3.26
N ALA A 67 -1.29 -12.47 -3.15
CA ALA A 67 -1.73 -11.09 -3.31
C ALA A 67 -2.07 -10.77 -4.77
N ASP A 68 -3.22 -10.12 -4.99
CA ASP A 68 -3.58 -9.51 -6.26
C ASP A 68 -2.86 -8.17 -6.43
N VAL A 69 -2.67 -7.46 -5.31
CA VAL A 69 -2.00 -6.15 -5.24
C VAL A 69 -0.98 -6.15 -4.11
N VAL A 70 0.22 -5.67 -4.40
CA VAL A 70 1.25 -5.37 -3.40
C VAL A 70 1.43 -3.85 -3.34
N LEU A 71 1.00 -3.24 -2.23
CA LEU A 71 1.09 -1.81 -1.98
C LEU A 71 2.35 -1.49 -1.19
N LEU A 72 3.33 -0.88 -1.84
CA LEU A 72 4.65 -0.60 -1.28
C LEU A 72 4.68 0.78 -0.62
N CYS A 73 4.58 0.82 0.71
CA CYS A 73 4.53 2.05 1.52
C CYS A 73 5.81 2.27 2.35
N VAL A 74 6.95 1.90 1.82
CA VAL A 74 8.26 2.14 2.45
C VAL A 74 8.82 3.50 2.04
N LYS A 75 9.82 4.00 2.75
CA LYS A 75 10.52 5.22 2.36
C LYS A 75 11.27 5.02 1.04
N SER A 76 11.43 6.08 0.25
CA SER A 76 12.05 6.03 -1.08
C SER A 76 13.41 5.32 -1.09
N TYR A 77 14.26 5.56 -0.09
CA TYR A 77 15.58 4.93 0.03
C TYR A 77 15.52 3.42 0.39
N GLN A 78 14.36 2.90 0.82
CA GLN A 78 14.16 1.48 1.16
C GLN A 78 13.60 0.67 -0.02
N VAL A 79 13.08 1.32 -1.06
CA VAL A 79 12.33 0.67 -2.14
C VAL A 79 13.15 -0.43 -2.81
N ASN A 80 14.38 -0.13 -3.24
CA ASN A 80 15.23 -1.11 -3.93
C ASN A 80 15.51 -2.34 -3.09
N ALA A 81 15.89 -2.15 -1.82
CA ALA A 81 16.16 -3.24 -0.89
C ALA A 81 14.91 -4.10 -0.63
N THR A 82 13.75 -3.44 -0.48
CA THR A 82 12.48 -4.12 -0.25
C THR A 82 12.06 -4.96 -1.47
N ILE A 83 12.13 -4.39 -2.67
CA ILE A 83 11.83 -5.12 -3.91
C ILE A 83 12.78 -6.31 -4.07
N PHE A 84 14.07 -6.12 -3.85
CA PHE A 84 15.05 -7.20 -3.97
C PHE A 84 14.74 -8.35 -2.99
N ALA A 85 14.31 -8.04 -1.77
CA ALA A 85 13.96 -9.04 -0.76
C ALA A 85 12.64 -9.79 -1.07
N LEU A 86 11.69 -9.14 -1.74
CA LEU A 86 10.33 -9.65 -1.90
C LEU A 86 9.99 -10.14 -3.31
N LYS A 87 10.72 -9.75 -4.35
CA LYS A 87 10.38 -10.04 -5.76
C LYS A 87 10.12 -11.52 -6.06
N ASN A 88 10.86 -12.42 -5.42
CA ASN A 88 10.70 -13.87 -5.61
C ASN A 88 9.56 -14.48 -4.77
N LYS A 89 8.95 -13.70 -3.88
CA LYS A 89 7.80 -14.09 -3.05
C LYS A 89 6.48 -13.55 -3.58
N ILE A 90 6.53 -12.50 -4.40
CA ILE A 90 5.36 -11.87 -5.01
C ILE A 90 5.00 -12.62 -6.29
N SER A 91 3.72 -12.94 -6.47
CA SER A 91 3.23 -13.55 -7.70
C SER A 91 3.56 -12.68 -8.93
N THR A 92 3.95 -13.31 -10.04
CA THR A 92 4.14 -12.60 -11.32
C THR A 92 2.84 -11.99 -11.88
N LYS A 93 1.69 -12.44 -11.38
CA LYS A 93 0.36 -11.91 -11.72
C LYS A 93 -0.07 -10.73 -10.84
N ALA A 94 0.63 -10.47 -9.74
CA ALA A 94 0.31 -9.36 -8.84
C ALA A 94 0.60 -8.02 -9.53
N ILE A 95 -0.10 -6.98 -9.09
CA ILE A 95 0.17 -5.61 -9.48
C ILE A 95 0.90 -4.92 -8.33
N ILE A 96 2.06 -4.32 -8.62
CA ILE A 96 2.83 -3.59 -7.61
C ILE A 96 2.46 -2.12 -7.68
N ILE A 97 2.05 -1.56 -6.54
CA ILE A 97 1.72 -0.14 -6.40
C ILE A 97 2.76 0.52 -5.50
N PHE A 98 3.50 1.47 -6.05
CA PHE A 98 4.48 2.26 -5.32
C PHE A 98 3.78 3.46 -4.68
N CYS A 99 3.64 3.45 -3.36
CA CYS A 99 3.01 4.53 -2.59
C CYS A 99 4.08 5.33 -1.85
N HIS A 100 4.74 6.23 -2.56
CA HIS A 100 5.71 7.19 -1.99
C HIS A 100 5.79 8.44 -2.87
N ASN A 101 6.09 9.56 -2.25
CA ASN A 101 6.31 10.81 -2.96
C ASN A 101 7.72 10.78 -3.60
N GLY A 102 7.77 10.81 -4.92
CA GLY A 102 9.00 10.77 -5.70
C GLY A 102 9.08 9.55 -6.61
N LEU A 103 8.65 9.69 -7.86
CA LEU A 103 8.62 8.62 -8.87
C LEU A 103 10.02 8.09 -9.24
N GLY A 104 11.09 8.81 -8.90
CA GLY A 104 12.47 8.41 -9.18
C GLY A 104 13.11 7.43 -8.19
N ALA A 105 12.38 6.96 -7.18
CA ALA A 105 12.93 6.06 -6.15
C ALA A 105 13.23 4.65 -6.66
N PHE A 106 12.56 4.21 -7.71
CA PHE A 106 12.78 2.93 -8.37
C PHE A 106 12.86 3.15 -9.88
N ASN A 107 14.03 2.88 -10.46
CA ASN A 107 14.29 3.11 -11.87
C ASN A 107 14.58 1.83 -12.65
N ASP A 108 14.82 0.72 -11.98
CA ASP A 108 15.13 -0.57 -12.64
C ASP A 108 13.91 -1.50 -12.67
N PHE A 109 12.92 -1.12 -13.48
CA PHE A 109 11.73 -1.95 -13.70
C PHE A 109 12.04 -3.25 -14.48
N SER A 110 13.22 -3.38 -15.08
CA SER A 110 13.62 -4.61 -15.79
C SER A 110 13.75 -5.83 -14.85
N ALA A 111 13.91 -5.56 -13.54
CA ALA A 111 13.95 -6.59 -12.51
C ALA A 111 12.57 -7.11 -12.08
N LEU A 112 11.47 -6.53 -12.61
CA LEU A 112 10.10 -6.86 -12.27
C LEU A 112 9.33 -7.33 -13.50
N GLU A 113 8.66 -8.48 -13.37
CA GLU A 113 7.72 -8.99 -14.38
C GLU A 113 6.32 -8.39 -14.20
N GLN A 114 6.03 -7.90 -12.99
CA GLN A 114 4.74 -7.36 -12.61
C GLN A 114 4.49 -5.98 -13.23
N PRO A 115 3.25 -5.66 -13.61
CA PRO A 115 2.88 -4.27 -13.90
C PRO A 115 2.99 -3.42 -12.64
N CYS A 116 3.45 -2.18 -12.83
CA CYS A 116 3.74 -1.25 -11.76
C CYS A 116 2.91 0.02 -11.90
N LEU A 117 2.23 0.41 -10.81
CA LEU A 117 1.53 1.67 -10.69
C LEU A 117 2.23 2.55 -9.64
N ALA A 118 2.04 3.86 -9.76
CA ALA A 118 2.32 4.80 -8.69
C ALA A 118 1.01 5.22 -8.00
N LEU A 119 1.08 5.43 -6.69
CA LEU A 119 0.03 6.02 -5.88
C LEU A 119 0.63 7.20 -5.12
N LEU A 120 0.36 8.40 -5.61
CA LEU A 120 0.79 9.65 -4.98
C LEU A 120 -0.31 10.11 -4.03
N THR A 121 0.02 10.42 -2.78
CA THR A 121 -0.99 10.81 -1.80
C THR A 121 -0.58 12.05 -1.03
N THR A 122 -1.54 12.93 -0.78
CA THR A 122 -1.41 14.12 0.07
C THR A 122 -2.19 13.99 1.38
N HIS A 123 -2.79 12.82 1.66
CA HIS A 123 -3.40 12.55 2.96
C HIS A 123 -2.39 12.68 4.09
N GLY A 124 -2.75 13.41 5.13
CA GLY A 124 -1.94 13.56 6.33
C GLY A 124 -2.11 12.35 7.27
N CYS A 125 -0.99 11.74 7.65
CA CYS A 125 -0.99 10.69 8.66
C CYS A 125 0.31 10.76 9.47
N LYS A 126 0.22 10.51 10.78
CA LYS A 126 1.38 10.40 11.67
C LYS A 126 1.33 9.14 12.52
N ILE A 127 2.48 8.72 12.99
CA ILE A 127 2.62 7.66 13.98
C ILE A 127 2.73 8.31 15.35
N ASN A 128 1.81 8.01 16.26
CA ASN A 128 1.85 8.46 17.66
C ASN A 128 2.73 7.53 18.51
N GLN A 129 2.61 6.22 18.27
CA GLN A 129 3.41 5.15 18.86
C GLN A 129 3.54 4.01 17.84
N PRO A 130 4.45 3.06 17.97
CA PRO A 130 4.52 1.90 17.09
C PRO A 130 3.14 1.24 16.94
N PHE A 131 2.70 1.04 15.70
CA PHE A 131 1.37 0.50 15.33
C PHE A 131 0.17 1.34 15.82
N HIS A 132 0.39 2.61 16.13
CA HIS A 132 -0.69 3.59 16.36
C HIS A 132 -0.58 4.72 15.35
N ALA A 133 -1.42 4.71 14.33
CA ALA A 133 -1.51 5.75 13.32
C ALA A 133 -2.67 6.71 13.59
N GLN A 134 -2.47 7.98 13.26
CA GLN A 134 -3.51 9.01 13.31
C GLN A 134 -3.65 9.68 11.94
N HIS A 135 -4.83 9.63 11.36
CA HIS A 135 -5.20 10.37 10.16
C HIS A 135 -5.39 11.84 10.54
N THR A 136 -4.51 12.71 10.05
CA THR A 136 -4.44 14.11 10.49
C THR A 136 -4.98 15.12 9.48
N GLY A 137 -5.17 14.71 8.24
CA GLY A 137 -5.67 15.58 7.19
C GLY A 137 -6.21 14.82 5.99
N LEU A 138 -7.37 15.24 5.50
CA LEU A 138 -7.88 14.77 4.22
C LEU A 138 -7.02 15.33 3.09
N GLY A 139 -6.77 14.52 2.10
CA GLY A 139 -5.98 14.86 0.94
C GLY A 139 -6.60 14.31 -0.33
N HIS A 140 -5.78 14.18 -1.35
CA HIS A 140 -6.09 13.58 -2.62
C HIS A 140 -5.05 12.50 -2.93
N SER A 141 -5.44 11.51 -3.73
CA SER A 141 -4.52 10.49 -4.21
C SER A 141 -4.64 10.36 -5.74
N ASP A 142 -3.50 10.29 -6.41
CA ASP A 142 -3.42 10.00 -7.84
C ASP A 142 -2.81 8.63 -8.05
N LEU A 143 -3.52 7.79 -8.79
CA LEU A 143 -3.10 6.43 -9.15
C LEU A 143 -2.86 6.37 -10.65
N GLY A 144 -1.78 5.75 -11.10
CA GLY A 144 -1.53 5.62 -12.52
C GLY A 144 -0.45 4.61 -12.86
N LEU A 145 -0.47 4.11 -14.10
CA LEU A 145 0.49 3.13 -14.60
C LEU A 145 1.85 3.78 -14.85
N ILE A 146 2.92 3.18 -14.30
CA ILE A 146 4.30 3.64 -14.53
C ILE A 146 5.14 2.65 -15.33
N ASN A 147 4.80 1.35 -15.29
CA ASN A 147 5.49 0.34 -16.09
C ASN A 147 4.60 -0.88 -16.37
N GLY A 148 4.82 -1.54 -17.51
CA GLY A 148 4.06 -2.71 -17.91
C GLY A 148 2.69 -2.38 -18.50
N ASN A 149 1.79 -3.36 -18.48
CA ASN A 149 0.41 -3.24 -18.97
C ASN A 149 -0.55 -3.86 -17.97
N ILE A 150 -1.71 -3.25 -17.80
CA ILE A 150 -2.83 -3.81 -17.02
C ILE A 150 -4.09 -3.87 -17.88
N SER A 151 -4.96 -4.83 -17.61
CA SER A 151 -6.27 -4.88 -18.25
C SER A 151 -7.16 -3.73 -17.77
N ASN A 152 -8.14 -3.34 -18.60
CA ASN A 152 -9.15 -2.36 -18.16
C ASN A 152 -9.95 -2.86 -16.94
N ALA A 153 -10.16 -4.18 -16.84
CA ALA A 153 -10.85 -4.78 -15.71
C ALA A 153 -10.03 -4.62 -14.41
N ASP A 154 -8.73 -4.91 -14.44
CA ASP A 154 -7.85 -4.73 -13.27
C ASP A 154 -7.73 -3.26 -12.88
N ARG A 155 -7.53 -2.37 -13.87
CA ARG A 155 -7.50 -0.93 -13.66
C ARG A 155 -8.76 -0.45 -12.93
N ASN A 156 -9.95 -0.80 -13.43
CA ASN A 156 -11.22 -0.39 -12.86
C ASN A 156 -11.41 -0.97 -11.45
N ASN A 157 -11.07 -2.25 -11.24
CA ASN A 157 -11.18 -2.91 -9.97
C ASN A 157 -10.27 -2.29 -8.91
N ILE A 158 -9.00 -2.01 -9.24
CA ILE A 158 -8.05 -1.36 -8.33
C ILE A 158 -8.52 0.05 -8.01
N THR A 159 -8.84 0.84 -9.05
CA THR A 159 -9.28 2.24 -8.86
C THR A 159 -10.52 2.31 -7.96
N SER A 160 -11.53 1.49 -8.21
CA SER A 160 -12.75 1.47 -7.40
C SER A 160 -12.50 1.00 -5.97
N THR A 161 -11.65 -0.01 -5.77
CA THR A 161 -11.29 -0.53 -4.44
C THR A 161 -10.59 0.53 -3.59
N PHE A 162 -9.60 1.21 -4.17
CA PHE A 162 -8.84 2.23 -3.47
C PHE A 162 -9.65 3.50 -3.22
N MET A 163 -10.49 3.91 -4.18
CA MET A 163 -11.44 5.03 -4.02
C MET A 163 -12.49 4.74 -2.94
N HIS A 164 -12.96 3.50 -2.84
CA HIS A 164 -13.92 3.12 -1.80
C HIS A 164 -13.28 3.10 -0.42
N ALA A 165 -12.01 2.68 -0.33
CA ALA A 165 -11.26 2.63 0.93
C ALA A 165 -10.95 4.04 1.44
N LEU A 166 -10.40 4.91 0.60
CA LEU A 166 -10.04 6.29 0.94
C LEU A 166 -10.46 7.21 -0.21
N PRO A 167 -11.59 7.92 -0.07
CA PRO A 167 -12.15 8.78 -1.11
C PRO A 167 -11.18 9.87 -1.59
N THR A 168 -11.53 10.57 -2.68
CA THR A 168 -10.69 11.57 -3.35
C THR A 168 -9.45 10.97 -4.03
N LEU A 169 -9.68 9.89 -4.79
CA LEU A 169 -8.67 9.27 -5.64
C LEU A 169 -9.04 9.47 -7.12
N THR A 170 -8.04 9.82 -7.93
CA THR A 170 -8.17 9.93 -9.39
C THR A 170 -7.21 8.95 -10.06
N TYR A 171 -7.64 8.32 -11.15
CA TYR A 171 -6.72 7.60 -12.02
C TYR A 171 -6.19 8.55 -13.09
N SER A 172 -4.86 8.62 -13.21
CA SER A 172 -4.16 9.44 -14.20
C SER A 172 -3.50 8.56 -15.25
N ASP A 173 -3.77 8.83 -16.52
CA ASP A 173 -3.06 8.16 -17.62
C ASP A 173 -1.64 8.73 -17.82
N ASN A 174 -1.33 9.91 -17.22
CA ASN A 174 -0.06 10.63 -17.33
C ASN A 174 0.58 10.91 -15.95
N ILE A 175 0.59 9.91 -15.07
CA ILE A 175 1.08 10.09 -13.69
C ILE A 175 2.59 10.44 -13.60
N LYS A 176 3.34 10.28 -14.70
CA LYS A 176 4.77 10.59 -14.76
C LYS A 176 5.07 12.06 -15.11
N GLU A 177 4.07 12.82 -15.53
CA GLU A 177 4.14 14.24 -15.87
C GLU A 177 3.73 15.11 -14.67
#